data_9d9292eb255541a0ca85a4efd87f30e6
#
_entry.id   9d9292eb255541a0ca85a4efd87f30e6
#
_cell.length_a   1.000
_cell.length_b   1.000
_cell.length_c   1.000
_cell.angle_alpha   90.00
_cell.angle_beta   90.00
_cell.angle_gamma   90.00
#
_symmetry.space_group_name_H-M   'P 1'
#
loop_
_entity.id
_entity.type
_entity.pdbx_description
1 polymer ?
#
loop_
_entity_poly.entity_id
_entity_poly.type
_entity_poly.pdbx_seq_one_letter_code
_entity_poly.pdbx_strand_id
1 'polypeptide(L)'
;MTKQKFGLTGTALKTIALVLMVMDHIHYFFEFTGVVPEWFSMLARLSAPLFLFCTVEGFAHTHDRRRYFLRIWAIGTAMGTVEFFMIYAGAFRRGDGFYPMNAIFQDLMLLCIVWQGIDWLRQRRFVRGALAAAMPILWPFCILALLMLFPKIQDAPIGSSVLAWVITAPLPLWTSITDGGWSFLAGGIVLYALYNHKRLRLVFWAAMTFLCDFVLVFLQVRGLPDFAFSQMFTVNYEWLGVFAVIGMALYNGQRGSGHKQLFYWFYPAHIYLLYGASCLVYTLTR
;
A
#
# COMPACT_ATOMS: atom_id res chain seq x y z
N MET A 1 15.39 18.14 31.07
CA MET A 1 16.05 17.69 29.83
C MET A 1 15.68 16.22 29.58
N THR A 2 14.77 15.95 28.68
CA THR A 2 14.41 14.57 28.28
C THR A 2 15.62 13.96 27.58
N LYS A 3 16.20 12.89 28.16
CA LYS A 3 17.29 12.13 27.52
C LYS A 3 16.85 11.75 26.10
N GLN A 4 17.56 12.27 25.11
CA GLN A 4 17.34 11.91 23.70
C GLN A 4 17.60 10.40 23.56
N LYS A 5 16.54 9.61 23.33
CA LYS A 5 16.70 8.18 23.13
C LYS A 5 17.43 7.95 21.80
N PHE A 6 18.49 7.17 21.83
CA PHE A 6 19.20 6.76 20.62
C PHE A 6 18.24 6.06 19.64
N GLY A 7 18.38 6.34 18.36
CA GLY A 7 17.59 5.72 17.29
C GLY A 7 16.81 6.73 16.44
N LEU A 8 16.03 6.21 15.50
CA LEU A 8 15.27 6.98 14.52
C LEU A 8 13.91 7.37 15.09
N THR A 9 13.52 8.62 14.88
CA THR A 9 12.15 9.08 15.18
C THR A 9 11.17 8.65 14.08
N GLY A 10 9.87 8.66 14.37
CA GLY A 10 8.85 8.39 13.35
C GLY A 10 8.90 9.35 12.16
N THR A 11 9.28 10.62 12.39
CA THR A 11 9.50 11.57 11.28
C THR A 11 10.72 11.18 10.43
N ALA A 12 11.82 10.78 11.05
CA ALA A 12 13.01 10.34 10.32
C ALA A 12 12.71 9.10 9.44
N LEU A 13 12.02 8.09 10.00
CA LEU A 13 11.61 6.91 9.24
C LEU A 13 10.71 7.27 8.04
N LYS A 14 9.73 8.17 8.25
CA LYS A 14 8.87 8.63 7.16
C LYS A 14 9.63 9.40 6.09
N THR A 15 10.62 10.20 6.48
CA THR A 15 11.46 10.94 5.51
C THR A 15 12.31 9.98 4.69
N ILE A 16 12.92 8.96 5.31
CA ILE A 16 13.65 7.91 4.59
C ILE A 16 12.71 7.19 3.61
N ALA A 17 11.55 6.75 4.09
CA ALA A 17 10.56 6.07 3.26
C ALA A 17 10.09 6.95 2.09
N LEU A 18 9.92 8.27 2.31
CA LEU A 18 9.50 9.22 1.29
C LEU A 18 10.57 9.37 0.21
N VAL A 19 11.85 9.50 0.58
CA VAL A 19 12.96 9.59 -0.40
C VAL A 19 13.01 8.32 -1.26
N LEU A 20 12.95 7.15 -0.62
CA LEU A 20 12.92 5.86 -1.32
C LEU A 20 11.71 5.74 -2.26
N MET A 21 10.54 6.20 -1.82
CA MET A 21 9.33 6.20 -2.63
C MET A 21 9.45 7.08 -3.88
N VAL A 22 10.08 8.26 -3.75
CA VAL A 22 10.33 9.13 -4.92
C VAL A 22 11.27 8.44 -5.91
N MET A 23 12.31 7.75 -5.42
CA MET A 23 13.21 6.96 -6.28
C MET A 23 12.46 5.87 -7.04
N ASP A 24 11.56 5.13 -6.35
CA ASP A 24 10.72 4.12 -6.98
C ASP A 24 9.85 4.71 -8.10
N HIS A 25 9.15 5.79 -7.79
CA HIS A 25 8.26 6.40 -8.78
C HIS A 25 9.00 7.08 -9.94
N ILE A 26 10.24 7.56 -9.72
CA ILE A 26 11.09 7.99 -10.83
C ILE A 26 11.39 6.80 -11.75
N HIS A 27 11.77 5.64 -11.20
CA HIS A 27 11.98 4.44 -12.01
C HIS A 27 10.68 4.03 -12.70
N TYR A 28 9.59 3.86 -11.96
CA TYR A 28 8.29 3.40 -12.45
C TYR A 28 7.73 4.25 -13.61
N PHE A 29 7.83 5.58 -13.52
CA PHE A 29 7.28 6.47 -14.54
C PHE A 29 8.21 6.70 -15.74
N PHE A 30 9.54 6.54 -15.57
CA PHE A 30 10.52 6.84 -16.59
C PHE A 30 11.33 5.62 -17.06
N GLU A 31 10.96 4.40 -16.66
CA GLU A 31 11.57 3.15 -17.10
C GLU A 31 11.65 3.05 -18.64
N PHE A 32 10.61 3.52 -19.35
CA PHE A 32 10.55 3.52 -20.80
C PHE A 32 11.70 4.29 -21.49
N THR A 33 12.39 5.14 -20.76
CA THR A 33 13.54 5.89 -21.29
C THR A 33 14.82 5.06 -21.33
N GLY A 34 14.90 3.99 -20.54
CA GLY A 34 16.10 3.18 -20.36
C GLY A 34 17.24 3.87 -19.62
N VAL A 35 17.02 5.10 -19.10
CA VAL A 35 18.06 5.91 -18.43
C VAL A 35 18.08 5.71 -16.92
N VAL A 36 16.91 5.44 -16.32
CA VAL A 36 16.79 5.31 -14.87
C VAL A 36 17.25 3.91 -14.42
N PRO A 37 18.27 3.83 -13.54
CA PRO A 37 18.81 2.54 -13.14
C PRO A 37 17.84 1.77 -12.23
N GLU A 38 17.79 0.45 -12.42
CA GLU A 38 16.88 -0.45 -11.69
C GLU A 38 17.11 -0.47 -10.17
N TRP A 39 18.34 -0.18 -9.71
CA TRP A 39 18.61 -0.13 -8.28
C TRP A 39 17.78 0.94 -7.53
N PHE A 40 17.20 1.93 -8.24
CA PHE A 40 16.23 2.86 -7.66
C PHE A 40 15.01 2.11 -7.12
N SER A 41 14.43 1.21 -7.92
CA SER A 41 13.30 0.39 -7.51
C SER A 41 13.70 -0.67 -6.47
N MET A 42 14.89 -1.29 -6.61
CA MET A 42 15.38 -2.28 -5.65
C MET A 42 15.52 -1.71 -4.22
N LEU A 43 16.13 -0.52 -4.07
CA LEU A 43 16.23 0.15 -2.76
C LEU A 43 14.87 0.61 -2.25
N ALA A 44 14.00 1.00 -3.14
CA ALA A 44 12.68 1.50 -2.81
C ALA A 44 11.74 0.44 -2.25
N ARG A 45 12.06 -0.87 -2.38
CA ARG A 45 11.29 -1.94 -1.72
C ARG A 45 11.19 -1.76 -0.20
N LEU A 46 12.09 -1.00 0.40
CA LEU A 46 12.03 -0.65 1.82
C LEU A 46 10.97 0.41 2.15
N SER A 47 10.52 1.18 1.16
CA SER A 47 9.65 2.34 1.35
C SER A 47 8.28 1.96 1.93
N ALA A 48 7.53 1.11 1.22
CA ALA A 48 6.18 0.71 1.59
C ALA A 48 6.12 0.05 2.98
N PRO A 49 7.02 -0.89 3.35
CA PRO A 49 7.08 -1.45 4.70
C PRO A 49 7.35 -0.41 5.80
N LEU A 50 8.22 0.57 5.55
CA LEU A 50 8.49 1.64 6.52
C LEU A 50 7.28 2.56 6.70
N PHE A 51 6.56 2.90 5.61
CA PHE A 51 5.31 3.64 5.71
C PHE A 51 4.23 2.84 6.45
N LEU A 52 4.10 1.54 6.17
CA LEU A 52 3.20 0.64 6.87
C LEU A 52 3.46 0.66 8.38
N PHE A 53 4.72 0.46 8.79
CA PHE A 53 5.13 0.52 10.19
C PHE A 53 4.77 1.86 10.83
N CYS A 54 5.08 2.97 10.16
CA CYS A 54 4.75 4.31 10.65
C CYS A 54 3.24 4.56 10.74
N THR A 55 2.46 3.91 9.87
CA THR A 55 0.99 4.01 9.87
C THR A 55 0.39 3.21 11.03
N VAL A 56 0.94 2.01 11.30
CA VAL A 56 0.61 1.21 12.49
C VAL A 56 0.87 2.00 13.78
N GLU A 57 2.06 2.60 13.91
CA GLU A 57 2.40 3.46 15.05
C GLU A 57 1.45 4.67 15.16
N GLY A 58 1.13 5.28 14.03
CA GLY A 58 0.19 6.41 13.98
C GLY A 58 -1.22 6.03 14.41
N PHE A 59 -1.73 4.89 13.95
CA PHE A 59 -3.05 4.37 14.30
C PHE A 59 -3.12 3.97 15.78
N ALA A 60 -2.08 3.33 16.30
CA ALA A 60 -2.02 2.91 17.70
C ALA A 60 -2.02 4.10 18.68
N HIS A 61 -1.39 5.23 18.30
CA HIS A 61 -1.26 6.40 19.15
C HIS A 61 -2.29 7.52 18.88
N THR A 62 -3.21 7.34 17.92
CA THR A 62 -4.20 8.38 17.64
C THR A 62 -5.35 8.35 18.64
N HIS A 63 -5.77 9.52 19.13
CA HIS A 63 -6.95 9.66 19.97
C HIS A 63 -8.25 9.57 19.16
N ASP A 64 -8.23 10.08 17.92
CA ASP A 64 -9.40 10.13 17.05
C ASP A 64 -9.17 9.22 15.83
N ARG A 65 -9.51 7.94 16.00
CA ARG A 65 -9.41 6.91 14.95
C ARG A 65 -10.33 7.17 13.77
N ARG A 66 -11.51 7.76 14.04
CA ARG A 66 -12.45 8.11 12.97
C ARG A 66 -11.85 9.15 12.04
N ARG A 67 -11.28 10.23 12.58
CA ARG A 67 -10.61 11.25 11.75
C ARG A 67 -9.36 10.71 11.07
N TYR A 68 -8.64 9.79 11.71
CA TYR A 68 -7.49 9.12 11.10
C TYR A 68 -7.92 8.30 9.89
N PHE A 69 -8.91 7.45 10.05
CA PHE A 69 -9.50 6.65 8.98
C PHE A 69 -10.06 7.52 7.84
N LEU A 70 -10.87 8.53 8.15
CA LEU A 70 -11.50 9.39 7.14
C LEU A 70 -10.48 10.14 6.28
N ARG A 71 -9.31 10.49 6.81
CA ARG A 71 -8.24 11.10 6.00
C ARG A 71 -7.66 10.12 5.00
N ILE A 72 -7.35 8.91 5.45
CA ILE A 72 -6.83 7.85 4.59
C ILE A 72 -7.87 7.50 3.53
N TRP A 73 -9.10 7.31 3.93
CA TRP A 73 -10.23 7.03 3.05
C TRP A 73 -10.45 8.13 2.01
N ALA A 74 -10.45 9.40 2.41
CA ALA A 74 -10.67 10.51 1.49
C ALA A 74 -9.57 10.60 0.42
N ILE A 75 -8.30 10.41 0.80
CA ILE A 75 -7.18 10.41 -0.14
C ILE A 75 -7.28 9.19 -1.06
N GLY A 76 -7.50 8.00 -0.51
CA GLY A 76 -7.67 6.77 -1.30
C GLY A 76 -8.84 6.88 -2.28
N THR A 77 -9.99 7.42 -1.84
CA THR A 77 -11.15 7.65 -2.71
C THR A 77 -10.86 8.66 -3.82
N ALA A 78 -10.17 9.76 -3.51
CA ALA A 78 -9.80 10.75 -4.52
C ALA A 78 -8.87 10.15 -5.57
N MET A 79 -7.83 9.41 -5.16
CA MET A 79 -6.89 8.74 -6.08
C MET A 79 -7.58 7.64 -6.88
N GLY A 80 -8.39 6.80 -6.24
CA GLY A 80 -9.17 5.77 -6.94
C GLY A 80 -10.20 6.33 -7.91
N THR A 81 -10.72 7.55 -7.65
CA THR A 81 -11.60 8.24 -8.62
C THR A 81 -10.81 8.66 -9.87
N VAL A 82 -9.59 9.16 -9.72
CA VAL A 82 -8.72 9.47 -10.86
C VAL A 82 -8.39 8.19 -11.62
N GLU A 83 -8.04 7.12 -10.93
CA GLU A 83 -7.77 5.81 -11.52
C GLU A 83 -8.98 5.25 -12.27
N PHE A 84 -10.20 5.39 -11.71
CA PHE A 84 -11.43 5.01 -12.39
C PHE A 84 -11.58 5.70 -13.76
N PHE A 85 -11.34 7.02 -13.85
CA PHE A 85 -11.38 7.72 -15.13
C PHE A 85 -10.28 7.28 -16.10
N MET A 86 -9.09 6.92 -15.59
CA MET A 86 -8.02 6.39 -16.42
C MET A 86 -8.35 5.00 -16.96
N ILE A 87 -8.97 4.14 -16.15
CA ILE A 87 -9.33 2.77 -16.54
C ILE A 87 -10.53 2.75 -17.49
N TYR A 88 -11.63 3.36 -17.07
CA TYR A 88 -12.93 3.16 -17.73
C TYR A 88 -13.23 4.21 -18.80
N ALA A 89 -12.78 5.44 -18.63
CA ALA A 89 -12.95 6.49 -19.64
C ALA A 89 -11.74 6.65 -20.56
N GLY A 90 -10.61 5.96 -20.29
CA GLY A 90 -9.37 6.12 -21.04
C GLY A 90 -8.76 7.53 -20.93
N ALA A 91 -9.26 8.34 -19.98
CA ALA A 91 -8.81 9.71 -19.80
C ALA A 91 -7.42 9.78 -19.17
N PHE A 92 -6.65 10.78 -19.56
CA PHE A 92 -5.33 11.07 -18.96
C PHE A 92 -4.31 9.93 -19.08
N ARG A 93 -4.45 8.97 -19.98
CA ARG A 93 -3.44 7.95 -20.24
C ARG A 93 -2.28 8.52 -21.06
N ARG A 94 -1.07 8.04 -20.78
CA ARG A 94 0.12 8.31 -21.61
C ARG A 94 -0.07 7.70 -23.01
N GLY A 95 0.65 8.17 -24.01
CA GLY A 95 0.47 7.74 -25.39
C GLY A 95 0.70 6.24 -25.66
N ASP A 96 1.38 5.52 -24.78
CA ASP A 96 1.56 4.07 -24.77
C ASP A 96 0.43 3.31 -24.03
N GLY A 97 -0.57 4.03 -23.51
CA GLY A 97 -1.65 3.47 -22.72
C GLY A 97 -1.33 3.32 -21.23
N PHE A 98 -0.12 3.67 -20.79
CA PHE A 98 0.30 3.59 -19.39
C PHE A 98 -0.46 4.59 -18.51
N TYR A 99 -0.80 4.19 -17.30
CA TYR A 99 -1.37 5.02 -16.24
C TYR A 99 -0.91 4.52 -14.86
N PRO A 100 -0.85 5.39 -13.83
CA PRO A 100 -0.43 4.99 -12.47
C PRO A 100 -1.48 4.11 -11.81
N MET A 101 -1.06 2.98 -11.24
CA MET A 101 -1.87 2.08 -10.42
C MET A 101 -1.36 2.12 -8.97
N ASN A 102 -1.56 3.23 -8.28
CA ASN A 102 -1.02 3.45 -6.94
C ASN A 102 -2.14 3.47 -5.90
N ALA A 103 -2.41 2.32 -5.29
CA ALA A 103 -3.55 2.07 -4.41
C ALA A 103 -3.20 1.93 -2.91
N ILE A 104 -1.98 2.31 -2.48
CA ILE A 104 -1.49 2.08 -1.10
C ILE A 104 -2.43 2.66 -0.02
N PHE A 105 -3.13 3.78 -0.29
CA PHE A 105 -4.10 4.34 0.65
C PHE A 105 -5.36 3.47 0.80
N GLN A 106 -5.70 2.69 -0.22
CA GLN A 106 -6.78 1.72 -0.17
C GLN A 106 -6.40 0.53 0.70
N ASP A 107 -5.17 0.02 0.58
CA ASP A 107 -4.61 -1.00 1.48
C ASP A 107 -4.62 -0.53 2.93
N LEU A 108 -4.14 0.70 3.18
CA LEU A 108 -4.13 1.29 4.52
C LEU A 108 -5.54 1.51 5.08
N MET A 109 -6.52 1.81 4.24
CA MET A 109 -7.92 1.92 4.65
C MET A 109 -8.46 0.58 5.13
N LEU A 110 -8.25 -0.50 4.37
CA LEU A 110 -8.66 -1.86 4.76
C LEU A 110 -7.98 -2.28 6.05
N LEU A 111 -6.67 -2.00 6.20
CA LEU A 111 -5.92 -2.27 7.41
C LEU A 111 -6.47 -1.51 8.63
N CYS A 112 -6.88 -0.25 8.48
CA CYS A 112 -7.50 0.49 9.58
C CYS A 112 -8.80 -0.17 10.08
N ILE A 113 -9.59 -0.75 9.18
CA ILE A 113 -10.81 -1.48 9.54
C ILE A 113 -10.44 -2.76 10.32
N VAL A 114 -9.47 -3.54 9.82
CA VAL A 114 -8.99 -4.76 10.47
C VAL A 114 -8.38 -4.45 11.84
N TRP A 115 -7.54 -3.42 11.96
CA TRP A 115 -6.93 -3.01 13.23
C TRP A 115 -7.97 -2.59 14.26
N GLN A 116 -9.01 -1.86 13.83
CA GLN A 116 -10.13 -1.54 14.71
C GLN A 116 -10.88 -2.81 15.14
N GLY A 117 -11.04 -3.78 14.24
CA GLY A 117 -11.60 -5.09 14.53
C GLY A 117 -10.79 -5.84 15.60
N ILE A 118 -9.46 -5.89 15.45
CA ILE A 118 -8.54 -6.48 16.44
C ILE A 118 -8.73 -5.85 17.82
N ASP A 119 -8.86 -4.53 17.90
CA ASP A 119 -9.07 -3.86 19.18
C ASP A 119 -10.43 -4.15 19.81
N TRP A 120 -11.48 -4.26 19.01
CA TRP A 120 -12.78 -4.69 19.52
C TRP A 120 -12.77 -6.14 20.03
N LEU A 121 -12.04 -7.04 19.37
CA LEU A 121 -11.81 -8.40 19.88
C LEU A 121 -11.08 -8.38 21.22
N ARG A 122 -10.02 -7.58 21.35
CA ARG A 122 -9.28 -7.39 22.63
C ARG A 122 -10.17 -6.85 23.74
N GLN A 123 -11.15 -5.98 23.39
CA GLN A 123 -12.15 -5.43 24.33
C GLN A 123 -13.31 -6.41 24.58
N ARG A 124 -13.22 -7.68 24.13
CA ARG A 124 -14.28 -8.71 24.23
C ARG A 124 -15.58 -8.34 23.51
N ARG A 125 -15.52 -7.40 22.54
CA ARG A 125 -16.65 -7.09 21.65
C ARG A 125 -16.62 -7.99 20.43
N PHE A 126 -16.79 -9.29 20.64
CA PHE A 126 -16.47 -10.32 19.65
C PHE A 126 -17.22 -10.16 18.32
N VAL A 127 -18.54 -9.93 18.36
CA VAL A 127 -19.34 -9.78 17.13
C VAL A 127 -18.85 -8.60 16.28
N ARG A 128 -18.70 -7.42 16.89
CA ARG A 128 -18.23 -6.22 16.17
C ARG A 128 -16.81 -6.40 15.67
N GLY A 129 -15.96 -6.99 16.48
CA GLY A 129 -14.56 -7.24 16.12
C GLY A 129 -14.44 -8.24 14.97
N ALA A 130 -15.16 -9.35 15.02
CA ALA A 130 -15.19 -10.35 13.96
C ALA A 130 -15.73 -9.78 12.65
N LEU A 131 -16.84 -9.03 12.70
CA LEU A 131 -17.40 -8.38 11.51
C LEU A 131 -16.43 -7.37 10.89
N ALA A 132 -15.78 -6.53 11.68
CA ALA A 132 -14.80 -5.58 11.15
C ALA A 132 -13.57 -6.26 10.57
N ALA A 133 -13.06 -7.31 11.21
CA ALA A 133 -11.92 -8.07 10.69
C ALA A 133 -12.26 -8.87 9.41
N ALA A 134 -13.48 -9.39 9.33
CA ALA A 134 -13.95 -10.17 8.18
C ALA A 134 -14.46 -9.29 7.03
N MET A 135 -14.88 -8.05 7.30
CA MET A 135 -15.52 -7.17 6.34
C MET A 135 -14.68 -6.98 5.05
N PRO A 136 -13.38 -6.70 5.11
CA PRO A 136 -12.57 -6.59 3.89
C PRO A 136 -12.59 -7.85 3.03
N ILE A 137 -12.67 -9.04 3.66
CA ILE A 137 -12.71 -10.34 2.97
C ILE A 137 -14.11 -10.60 2.40
N LEU A 138 -15.15 -10.28 3.16
CA LEU A 138 -16.54 -10.58 2.78
C LEU A 138 -17.11 -9.60 1.75
N TRP A 139 -16.61 -8.37 1.71
CA TRP A 139 -17.11 -7.32 0.84
C TRP A 139 -17.15 -7.70 -0.65
N PRO A 140 -16.10 -8.30 -1.26
CA PRO A 140 -16.15 -8.75 -2.65
C PRO A 140 -17.27 -9.75 -2.92
N PHE A 141 -17.54 -10.65 -1.98
CA PHE A 141 -18.63 -11.63 -2.10
C PHE A 141 -20.00 -10.96 -1.99
N CYS A 142 -20.13 -9.89 -1.19
CA CYS A 142 -21.36 -9.10 -1.13
C CYS A 142 -21.64 -8.42 -2.49
N ILE A 143 -20.61 -7.88 -3.14
CA ILE A 143 -20.75 -7.31 -4.49
C ILE A 143 -21.13 -8.39 -5.50
N LEU A 144 -20.48 -9.55 -5.46
CA LEU A 144 -20.83 -10.68 -6.34
C LEU A 144 -22.27 -11.12 -6.14
N ALA A 145 -22.73 -11.27 -4.89
CA ALA A 145 -24.10 -11.60 -4.57
C ALA A 145 -25.09 -10.53 -5.06
N LEU A 146 -24.76 -9.25 -4.91
CA LEU A 146 -25.55 -8.14 -5.45
C LEU A 146 -25.74 -8.25 -6.96
N LEU A 147 -24.64 -8.53 -7.69
CA LEU A 147 -24.68 -8.69 -9.15
C LEU A 147 -25.47 -9.91 -9.60
N MET A 148 -25.41 -11.01 -8.83
CA MET A 148 -26.21 -12.21 -9.12
C MET A 148 -27.71 -11.98 -8.86
N LEU A 149 -28.06 -11.24 -7.81
CA LEU A 149 -29.45 -10.94 -7.48
C LEU A 149 -30.07 -9.88 -8.39
N PHE A 150 -29.25 -8.97 -8.91
CA PHE A 150 -29.68 -7.85 -9.73
C PHE A 150 -28.85 -7.74 -11.03
N PRO A 151 -28.95 -8.71 -11.95
CA PRO A 151 -28.14 -8.74 -13.17
C PRO A 151 -28.33 -7.50 -14.06
N LYS A 152 -29.53 -6.89 -14.03
CA LYS A 152 -29.81 -5.63 -14.75
C LYS A 152 -28.90 -4.45 -14.37
N ILE A 153 -28.21 -4.50 -13.23
CA ILE A 153 -27.23 -3.48 -12.85
C ILE A 153 -26.02 -3.52 -13.82
N GLN A 154 -25.63 -4.70 -14.27
CA GLN A 154 -24.51 -4.88 -15.20
C GLN A 154 -24.89 -4.40 -16.62
N ASP A 155 -26.15 -4.59 -17.01
CA ASP A 155 -26.64 -4.25 -18.34
C ASP A 155 -26.92 -2.73 -18.47
N ALA A 156 -27.13 -2.04 -17.34
CA ALA A 156 -27.37 -0.61 -17.33
C ALA A 156 -26.05 0.19 -17.36
N PRO A 157 -25.79 1.02 -18.39
CA PRO A 157 -24.52 1.75 -18.51
C PRO A 157 -24.17 2.60 -17.26
N ILE A 158 -25.18 3.25 -16.68
CA ILE A 158 -25.00 4.06 -15.46
C ILE A 158 -24.74 3.15 -14.25
N GLY A 159 -25.49 2.06 -14.13
CA GLY A 159 -25.38 1.12 -13.01
C GLY A 159 -23.99 0.46 -12.95
N SER A 160 -23.51 -0.02 -14.09
CA SER A 160 -22.18 -0.62 -14.21
C SER A 160 -21.06 0.39 -13.94
N SER A 161 -21.19 1.63 -14.45
CA SER A 161 -20.18 2.68 -14.20
C SER A 161 -20.15 3.12 -12.73
N VAL A 162 -21.32 3.28 -12.08
CA VAL A 162 -21.38 3.59 -10.64
C VAL A 162 -20.77 2.48 -9.80
N LEU A 163 -21.09 1.22 -10.12
CA LEU A 163 -20.51 0.08 -9.41
C LEU A 163 -19.00 0.01 -9.60
N ALA A 164 -18.51 0.17 -10.82
CA ALA A 164 -17.10 0.21 -11.12
C ALA A 164 -16.38 1.33 -10.33
N TRP A 165 -16.96 2.53 -10.27
CA TRP A 165 -16.43 3.61 -9.45
C TRP A 165 -16.43 3.25 -7.96
N VAL A 166 -17.50 2.67 -7.43
CA VAL A 166 -17.61 2.28 -6.01
C VAL A 166 -16.51 1.30 -5.61
N ILE A 167 -16.24 0.28 -6.42
CA ILE A 167 -15.24 -0.75 -6.13
C ILE A 167 -13.80 -0.30 -6.44
N THR A 168 -13.60 0.75 -7.22
CA THR A 168 -12.28 1.30 -7.52
C THR A 168 -11.89 2.40 -6.54
N ALA A 169 -12.84 3.17 -6.03
CA ALA A 169 -12.56 4.37 -5.24
C ALA A 169 -12.99 4.26 -3.77
N PRO A 170 -14.29 4.42 -3.38
CA PRO A 170 -14.66 4.50 -1.97
C PRO A 170 -14.65 3.17 -1.20
N LEU A 171 -14.84 2.04 -1.88
CA LEU A 171 -14.93 0.72 -1.28
C LEU A 171 -14.16 -0.32 -2.09
N PRO A 172 -12.82 -0.19 -2.16
CA PRO A 172 -12.00 -1.05 -3.00
C PRO A 172 -12.10 -2.51 -2.59
N LEU A 173 -12.03 -3.39 -3.58
CA LEU A 173 -11.96 -4.83 -3.36
C LEU A 173 -10.51 -5.21 -3.08
N TRP A 174 -10.26 -5.91 -1.98
CA TRP A 174 -8.92 -6.41 -1.69
C TRP A 174 -8.35 -7.32 -2.80
N THR A 175 -9.21 -7.95 -3.59
CA THR A 175 -8.82 -8.75 -4.76
C THR A 175 -8.32 -7.91 -5.94
N SER A 176 -8.64 -6.62 -5.96
CA SER A 176 -8.24 -5.69 -7.02
C SER A 176 -7.11 -4.75 -6.56
N ILE A 177 -6.73 -4.81 -5.29
CA ILE A 177 -5.64 -4.01 -4.74
C ILE A 177 -4.32 -4.68 -5.09
N THR A 178 -3.49 -4.02 -5.85
CA THR A 178 -2.25 -4.56 -6.39
C THR A 178 -0.99 -3.91 -5.82
N ASP A 179 -1.10 -2.71 -5.25
CA ASP A 179 0.06 -1.88 -4.92
C ASP A 179 0.93 -2.48 -3.80
N GLY A 180 0.32 -2.92 -2.70
CA GLY A 180 1.04 -3.55 -1.59
C GLY A 180 1.02 -5.08 -1.57
N GLY A 181 0.12 -5.70 -2.32
CA GLY A 181 -0.06 -7.15 -2.35
C GLY A 181 -0.50 -7.77 -1.00
N TRP A 182 -0.55 -9.09 -0.99
CA TRP A 182 -0.95 -9.87 0.19
C TRP A 182 0.02 -9.78 1.35
N SER A 183 1.31 -9.75 1.07
CA SER A 183 2.37 -9.64 2.07
C SER A 183 2.27 -8.31 2.83
N PHE A 184 1.92 -7.23 2.16
CA PHE A 184 1.71 -5.92 2.78
C PHE A 184 0.51 -5.93 3.74
N LEU A 185 -0.64 -6.47 3.31
CA LEU A 185 -1.83 -6.56 4.16
C LEU A 185 -1.58 -7.47 5.37
N ALA A 186 -1.04 -8.67 5.14
CA ALA A 186 -0.69 -9.61 6.20
C ALA A 186 0.35 -9.00 7.15
N GLY A 187 1.35 -8.30 6.61
CA GLY A 187 2.36 -7.57 7.38
C GLY A 187 1.77 -6.50 8.28
N GLY A 188 0.82 -5.73 7.79
CA GLY A 188 0.09 -4.74 8.57
C GLY A 188 -0.72 -5.36 9.71
N ILE A 189 -1.32 -6.52 9.48
CA ILE A 189 -2.05 -7.28 10.52
C ILE A 189 -1.08 -7.77 11.59
N VAL A 190 0.05 -8.38 11.20
CA VAL A 190 1.08 -8.90 12.13
C VAL A 190 1.66 -7.77 12.97
N LEU A 191 2.06 -6.65 12.35
CA LEU A 191 2.62 -5.51 13.04
C LEU A 191 1.67 -4.93 14.10
N TYR A 192 0.36 -4.93 13.82
CA TYR A 192 -0.63 -4.43 14.75
C TYR A 192 -1.08 -5.46 15.78
N ALA A 193 -1.29 -6.70 15.38
CA ALA A 193 -1.70 -7.78 16.28
C ALA A 193 -0.63 -8.04 17.36
N LEU A 194 0.63 -7.93 17.02
CA LEU A 194 1.75 -8.11 17.95
C LEU A 194 2.31 -6.77 18.49
N TYR A 195 1.52 -5.69 18.43
CA TYR A 195 1.97 -4.33 18.77
C TYR A 195 2.68 -4.24 20.13
N ASN A 196 2.15 -4.92 21.15
CA ASN A 196 2.69 -4.92 22.52
C ASN A 196 3.99 -5.72 22.66
N HIS A 197 4.37 -6.53 21.67
CA HIS A 197 5.55 -7.42 21.69
C HIS A 197 6.58 -6.96 20.64
N LYS A 198 7.32 -5.87 20.93
CA LYS A 198 8.19 -5.19 19.96
C LYS A 198 9.13 -6.10 19.18
N ARG A 199 9.80 -7.06 19.83
CA ARG A 199 10.72 -7.99 19.15
C ARG A 199 9.95 -9.00 18.30
N LEU A 200 8.91 -9.62 18.87
CA LEU A 200 8.12 -10.64 18.17
C LEU A 200 7.48 -10.07 16.90
N ARG A 201 6.87 -8.88 16.96
CA ARG A 201 6.24 -8.28 15.77
C ARG A 201 7.20 -8.09 14.60
N LEU A 202 8.46 -7.71 14.89
CA LEU A 202 9.47 -7.51 13.84
C LEU A 202 9.98 -8.84 13.29
N VAL A 203 10.21 -9.83 14.15
CA VAL A 203 10.63 -11.18 13.73
C VAL A 203 9.55 -11.84 12.88
N PHE A 204 8.31 -11.85 13.35
CA PHE A 204 7.19 -12.45 12.60
C PHE A 204 6.91 -11.71 11.30
N TRP A 205 6.98 -10.38 11.31
CA TRP A 205 6.82 -9.59 10.10
C TRP A 205 7.91 -9.92 9.07
N ALA A 206 9.18 -9.91 9.48
CA ALA A 206 10.30 -10.21 8.58
C ALA A 206 10.25 -11.65 8.04
N ALA A 207 9.95 -12.62 8.91
CA ALA A 207 9.81 -14.03 8.51
C ALA A 207 8.67 -14.22 7.51
N MET A 208 7.53 -13.57 7.74
CA MET A 208 6.37 -13.65 6.87
C MET A 208 6.66 -12.96 5.51
N THR A 209 7.23 -11.76 5.51
CA THR A 209 7.61 -11.04 4.28
C THR A 209 8.61 -11.88 3.46
N PHE A 210 9.63 -12.43 4.10
CA PHE A 210 10.59 -13.33 3.43
C PHE A 210 9.92 -14.59 2.89
N LEU A 211 9.03 -15.20 3.65
CA LEU A 211 8.27 -16.37 3.20
C LEU A 211 7.41 -16.04 1.97
N CYS A 212 6.65 -14.94 2.04
CA CYS A 212 5.75 -14.56 0.96
C CYS A 212 6.51 -14.11 -0.30
N ASP A 213 7.46 -13.20 -0.16
CA ASP A 213 8.04 -12.48 -1.28
C ASP A 213 9.32 -13.16 -1.83
N PHE A 214 9.94 -14.06 -1.06
CA PHE A 214 11.07 -14.87 -1.55
C PHE A 214 10.68 -16.32 -1.75
N VAL A 215 10.24 -17.02 -0.68
CA VAL A 215 10.07 -18.47 -0.74
C VAL A 215 8.90 -18.87 -1.64
N LEU A 216 7.74 -18.26 -1.45
CA LEU A 216 6.55 -18.59 -2.27
C LEU A 216 6.75 -18.16 -3.73
N VAL A 217 7.34 -16.99 -3.98
CA VAL A 217 7.68 -16.54 -5.34
C VAL A 217 8.67 -17.50 -5.98
N PHE A 218 9.76 -17.90 -5.29
CA PHE A 218 10.70 -18.89 -5.79
C PHE A 218 10.02 -20.22 -6.14
N LEU A 219 9.14 -20.73 -5.26
CA LEU A 219 8.42 -21.98 -5.52
C LEU A 219 7.49 -21.85 -6.74
N GLN A 220 6.91 -20.68 -6.97
CA GLN A 220 6.05 -20.41 -8.11
C GLN A 220 6.82 -20.33 -9.44
N VAL A 221 7.99 -19.66 -9.45
CA VAL A 221 8.74 -19.40 -10.68
C VAL A 221 9.77 -20.47 -11.03
N ARG A 222 10.26 -21.27 -10.07
CA ARG A 222 11.32 -22.29 -10.29
C ARG A 222 11.00 -23.35 -11.34
N GLY A 223 9.72 -23.55 -11.68
CA GLY A 223 9.26 -24.49 -12.70
C GLY A 223 9.11 -23.88 -14.09
N LEU A 224 9.35 -22.59 -14.26
CA LEU A 224 9.26 -21.95 -15.57
C LEU A 224 10.49 -22.29 -16.42
N PRO A 225 10.33 -22.47 -17.77
CA PRO A 225 11.40 -22.95 -18.65
C PRO A 225 12.67 -22.10 -18.63
N ASP A 226 12.53 -20.78 -18.53
CA ASP A 226 13.65 -19.82 -18.59
C ASP A 226 14.05 -19.26 -17.22
N PHE A 227 13.65 -19.92 -16.13
CA PHE A 227 13.98 -19.44 -14.80
C PHE A 227 15.45 -19.69 -14.46
N ALA A 228 16.16 -18.62 -14.12
CA ALA A 228 17.47 -18.67 -13.49
C ALA A 228 17.38 -18.10 -12.06
N PHE A 229 18.05 -18.73 -11.09
CA PHE A 229 18.01 -18.28 -9.68
C PHE A 229 18.45 -16.83 -9.49
N SER A 230 19.32 -16.31 -10.36
CA SER A 230 19.70 -14.89 -10.38
C SER A 230 18.52 -13.94 -10.57
N GLN A 231 17.42 -14.39 -11.18
CA GLN A 231 16.20 -13.58 -11.36
C GLN A 231 15.50 -13.26 -10.03
N MET A 232 15.79 -13.99 -8.95
CA MET A 232 15.33 -13.64 -7.62
C MET A 232 15.99 -12.35 -7.09
N PHE A 233 17.06 -11.88 -7.73
CA PHE A 233 17.80 -10.67 -7.35
C PHE A 233 17.72 -9.56 -8.40
N THR A 234 17.23 -9.86 -9.60
CA THR A 234 17.17 -8.89 -10.70
C THR A 234 15.76 -8.62 -11.20
N VAL A 235 14.83 -9.57 -11.02
CA VAL A 235 13.44 -9.45 -11.49
C VAL A 235 12.46 -9.56 -10.31
N ASN A 236 12.65 -10.58 -9.46
CA ASN A 236 11.75 -10.87 -8.33
C ASN A 236 12.37 -10.38 -7.01
N TYR A 237 12.74 -9.12 -6.93
CA TYR A 237 13.47 -8.53 -5.79
C TYR A 237 12.57 -7.88 -4.72
N GLU A 238 11.25 -8.13 -4.75
CA GLU A 238 10.29 -7.60 -3.76
C GLU A 238 10.69 -7.98 -2.33
N TRP A 239 11.28 -9.15 -2.13
CA TRP A 239 11.77 -9.65 -0.84
C TRP A 239 12.83 -8.74 -0.18
N LEU A 240 13.49 -7.86 -0.94
CA LEU A 240 14.40 -6.86 -0.38
C LEU A 240 13.70 -5.95 0.63
N GLY A 241 12.38 -5.82 0.53
CA GLY A 241 11.54 -5.15 1.51
C GLY A 241 11.73 -5.63 2.95
N VAL A 242 12.18 -6.90 3.15
CA VAL A 242 12.46 -7.46 4.49
C VAL A 242 13.49 -6.64 5.27
N PHE A 243 14.45 -5.99 4.58
CA PHE A 243 15.46 -5.16 5.23
C PHE A 243 14.91 -3.87 5.86
N ALA A 244 13.67 -3.50 5.58
CA ALA A 244 12.99 -2.43 6.30
C ALA A 244 12.90 -2.71 7.82
N VAL A 245 12.99 -3.99 8.23
CA VAL A 245 13.04 -4.39 9.64
C VAL A 245 14.17 -3.69 10.41
N ILE A 246 15.28 -3.37 9.76
CA ILE A 246 16.41 -2.64 10.36
C ILE A 246 15.95 -1.24 10.78
N GLY A 247 15.30 -0.50 9.87
CA GLY A 247 14.73 0.82 10.17
C GLY A 247 13.67 0.76 11.28
N MET A 248 12.79 -0.25 11.23
CA MET A 248 11.77 -0.48 12.25
C MET A 248 12.38 -0.80 13.63
N ALA A 249 13.48 -1.57 13.66
CA ALA A 249 14.19 -1.92 14.91
C ALA A 249 14.89 -0.70 15.54
N LEU A 250 15.38 0.22 14.71
CA LEU A 250 16.00 1.47 15.12
C LEU A 250 14.99 2.51 15.62
N TYR A 251 13.69 2.27 15.50
CA TYR A 251 12.66 3.21 15.96
C TYR A 251 12.70 3.39 17.48
N ASN A 252 12.92 4.64 17.91
CA ASN A 252 13.10 4.99 19.32
C ASN A 252 11.79 5.28 20.10
N GLY A 253 10.63 5.11 19.46
CA GLY A 253 9.33 5.38 20.06
C GLY A 253 8.95 6.87 20.08
N GLN A 254 9.79 7.77 19.54
CA GLN A 254 9.51 9.18 19.50
C GLN A 254 8.94 9.60 18.15
N ARG A 255 7.94 10.46 18.17
CA ARG A 255 7.29 10.95 16.96
C ARG A 255 8.23 11.80 16.09
N GLY A 256 9.07 12.61 16.69
CA GLY A 256 9.89 13.62 16.02
C GLY A 256 9.12 14.92 15.70
N SER A 257 9.79 15.87 15.06
CA SER A 257 9.23 17.13 14.58
C SER A 257 8.19 16.86 13.49
N GLY A 258 6.94 17.24 13.73
CA GLY A 258 5.84 16.76 12.91
C GLY A 258 5.40 17.70 11.80
N HIS A 259 5.63 17.32 10.56
CA HIS A 259 4.95 17.88 9.39
C HIS A 259 3.88 16.91 8.89
N LYS A 260 2.81 16.69 9.72
CA LYS A 260 1.76 15.70 9.39
C LYS A 260 1.13 15.91 8.02
N GLN A 261 0.81 17.14 7.67
CA GLN A 261 0.12 17.48 6.44
C GLN A 261 0.99 17.18 5.21
N LEU A 262 2.31 17.41 5.32
CA LEU A 262 3.24 17.14 4.23
C LEU A 262 3.11 15.70 3.72
N PHE A 263 3.15 14.71 4.60
CA PHE A 263 3.12 13.30 4.21
C PHE A 263 1.79 12.89 3.55
N TYR A 264 0.67 13.51 3.91
CA TYR A 264 -0.62 13.22 3.29
C TYR A 264 -0.77 13.81 1.89
N TRP A 265 -0.32 15.07 1.71
CA TRP A 265 -0.44 15.75 0.42
C TRP A 265 0.69 15.40 -0.54
N PHE A 266 1.86 15.08 -0.01
CA PHE A 266 3.02 14.73 -0.81
C PHE A 266 2.76 13.47 -1.64
N TYR A 267 2.08 12.47 -1.07
CA TYR A 267 1.85 11.21 -1.77
C TYR A 267 1.08 11.39 -3.08
N PRO A 268 -0.14 11.92 -3.12
CA PRO A 268 -0.81 12.14 -4.40
C PRO A 268 -0.09 13.16 -5.28
N ALA A 269 0.48 14.21 -4.70
CA ALA A 269 1.15 15.26 -5.46
C ALA A 269 2.35 14.75 -6.26
N HIS A 270 3.27 13.99 -5.64
CA HIS A 270 4.46 13.51 -6.35
C HIS A 270 4.11 12.48 -7.44
N ILE A 271 3.12 11.61 -7.20
CA ILE A 271 2.65 10.64 -8.21
C ILE A 271 2.16 11.37 -9.46
N TYR A 272 1.21 12.29 -9.31
CA TYR A 272 0.63 12.96 -10.47
C TYR A 272 1.59 13.96 -11.13
N LEU A 273 2.50 14.59 -10.37
CA LEU A 273 3.56 15.44 -10.94
C LEU A 273 4.57 14.61 -11.75
N LEU A 274 5.06 13.50 -11.22
CA LEU A 274 5.98 12.62 -11.94
C LEU A 274 5.29 11.97 -13.14
N TYR A 275 4.05 11.55 -12.98
CA TYR A 275 3.27 11.02 -14.09
C TYR A 275 3.08 12.04 -15.21
N GLY A 276 2.64 13.27 -14.89
CA GLY A 276 2.51 14.35 -15.87
C GLY A 276 3.83 14.67 -16.58
N ALA A 277 4.94 14.71 -15.82
CA ALA A 277 6.27 14.86 -16.40
C ALA A 277 6.63 13.69 -17.33
N SER A 278 6.30 12.46 -16.97
CA SER A 278 6.54 11.29 -17.82
C SER A 278 5.72 11.32 -19.11
N CYS A 279 4.49 11.79 -19.07
CA CYS A 279 3.66 12.00 -20.27
C CYS A 279 4.30 13.04 -21.21
N LEU A 280 4.80 14.15 -20.64
CA LEU A 280 5.49 15.17 -21.41
C LEU A 280 6.77 14.62 -22.07
N VAL A 281 7.63 13.93 -21.31
CA VAL A 281 8.85 13.32 -21.83
C VAL A 281 8.52 12.30 -22.92
N TYR A 282 7.51 11.46 -22.69
CA TYR A 282 7.09 10.48 -23.69
C TYR A 282 6.67 11.13 -25.01
N THR A 283 5.88 12.21 -24.95
CA THR A 283 5.44 12.94 -26.14
C THR A 283 6.58 13.65 -26.89
N LEU A 284 7.63 14.09 -26.15
CA LEU A 284 8.77 14.77 -26.74
C LEU A 284 9.81 13.81 -27.33
N THR A 285 9.83 12.54 -26.90
CA THR A 285 10.85 11.55 -27.31
C THR A 285 10.34 10.52 -28.30
N ARG A 286 9.04 10.50 -28.56
CA ARG A 286 8.38 9.58 -29.49
C ARG A 286 7.62 10.34 -30.56
#